data_a637f571ba5daf95b74cec7312358cbe
#
_entry.id   a637f571ba5daf95b74cec7312358cbe
#
_cell.length_a   1.000
_cell.length_b   1.000
_cell.length_c   1.000
_cell.angle_alpha   90.00
_cell.angle_beta   90.00
_cell.angle_gamma   90.00
#
_symmetry.space_group_name_H-M   'P 1'
#
loop_
_entity.id
_entity.type
_entity.pdbx_description
1 polymer ?
#
loop_
_entity_poly.entity_id
_entity_poly.type
_entity_poly.pdbx_seq_one_letter_code
_entity_poly.pdbx_strand_id
1 'polypeptide(L)'
;MCFTKTADNGKIKKIVCLTEKITAYKLAEFEITVEGAVGNAFDPDSLRLDFTYSSPDGKTHTHPCFIYRKVNIDENGVYTLDPAAEPVWRARITPTLHGKYSGEIALFENNAETGKISFDFAAAEAEDTRGFIGVEKSLHKAFQFENGEIFTPIGQNVCWGEKINWKERTSPETLDMHRRIFEKMHMFKANWSRIWLSAEWDLGFFGKNSRTDDFSSVLNRAARLDDLMKIMEENEIYSVMVFYYHGMFNDGGANTAWEYNAFNAKNPHGYLENPGDFFTNPRCIKEAKQYLRYITARYGYSRNIFTWELFNEVNFTDGDPDDIRAWHHEMTEFLRKTDAHPHMVTTSSSVNRYPLIFDDIFDYINMHRYGDPGNVKMIAHEAYLAFHDFDRPIMMEESGYDAYHPFTHYVARHCQLWAGLMANTPATAMEWFWEEWDLYTNGTDDIYYSYRDFAPAADFAELIPRADPHQRFVSRERLALNHPRADVLGYNGADYAYLWIYDSCYTVKNPEPVKITDVTMELFLENGEYLIRWFDTYTGTFFKTERTEIKGRFIRITPPEFTKDIALAIEKIK
;
A
#
# COMPACT_ATOMS: atom_id res chain seq x y z
N MET A 1 -19.81 -9.38 23.73
CA MET A 1 -21.28 -9.48 23.57
C MET A 1 -21.75 -8.18 22.96
N CYS A 2 -22.56 -8.28 21.91
CA CYS A 2 -23.28 -7.14 21.37
C CYS A 2 -24.07 -6.46 22.50
N PHE A 3 -24.03 -5.16 22.61
CA PHE A 3 -24.77 -4.40 23.61
C PHE A 3 -25.50 -3.22 22.98
N THR A 4 -26.52 -2.76 23.65
CA THR A 4 -27.23 -1.52 23.34
C THR A 4 -27.18 -0.62 24.56
N LYS A 5 -26.76 0.62 24.41
CA LYS A 5 -26.79 1.68 25.41
C LYS A 5 -27.79 2.74 24.96
N THR A 6 -28.75 3.08 25.78
CA THR A 6 -29.70 4.18 25.56
C THR A 6 -29.43 5.32 26.54
N ALA A 7 -29.74 6.54 26.12
CA ALA A 7 -29.75 7.72 26.98
C ALA A 7 -31.13 8.37 26.95
N ASP A 8 -31.69 8.63 28.13
CA ASP A 8 -33.02 9.24 28.26
C ASP A 8 -33.03 10.72 27.92
N ASN A 9 -31.91 11.39 28.13
CA ASN A 9 -31.75 12.82 27.90
C ASN A 9 -30.58 13.12 26.96
N GLY A 10 -30.69 14.16 26.13
CA GLY A 10 -29.67 14.60 25.21
C GLY A 10 -29.95 14.22 23.75
N LYS A 11 -29.08 14.68 22.82
CA LYS A 11 -29.23 14.46 21.39
C LYS A 11 -28.73 13.09 20.94
N ILE A 12 -27.72 12.50 21.60
CA ILE A 12 -27.29 11.14 21.36
C ILE A 12 -28.28 10.20 22.11
N LYS A 13 -29.05 9.43 21.35
CA LYS A 13 -30.13 8.59 21.90
C LYS A 13 -29.70 7.16 22.19
N LYS A 14 -28.83 6.62 21.33
CA LYS A 14 -28.53 5.19 21.37
C LYS A 14 -27.16 4.89 20.77
N ILE A 15 -26.47 3.92 21.37
CA ILE A 15 -25.30 3.26 20.77
C ILE A 15 -25.61 1.77 20.70
N VAL A 16 -25.35 1.19 19.53
CA VAL A 16 -25.47 -0.27 19.28
C VAL A 16 -24.10 -0.77 18.84
N CYS A 17 -23.55 -1.74 19.54
CA CYS A 17 -22.42 -2.48 19.08
C CYS A 17 -22.86 -3.44 17.96
N LEU A 18 -22.34 -3.26 16.76
CA LEU A 18 -22.65 -4.11 15.60
C LEU A 18 -21.77 -5.36 15.53
N THR A 19 -20.60 -5.32 16.18
CA THR A 19 -19.67 -6.44 16.23
C THR A 19 -20.13 -7.47 17.29
N GLU A 20 -20.42 -8.68 16.88
CA GLU A 20 -20.94 -9.73 17.75
C GLU A 20 -19.98 -10.05 18.91
N LYS A 21 -18.70 -10.19 18.63
CA LYS A 21 -17.62 -10.42 19.60
C LYS A 21 -16.45 -9.50 19.27
N ILE A 22 -16.26 -8.47 20.08
CA ILE A 22 -15.08 -7.60 19.96
C ILE A 22 -13.84 -8.41 20.35
N THR A 23 -12.83 -8.40 19.48
CA THR A 23 -11.56 -9.13 19.66
C THR A 23 -10.42 -8.16 19.36
N ALA A 24 -9.32 -8.26 20.09
CA ALA A 24 -8.14 -7.47 19.82
C ALA A 24 -7.66 -7.69 18.36
N TYR A 25 -7.14 -6.65 17.75
CA TYR A 25 -6.70 -6.61 16.35
C TYR A 25 -7.79 -6.92 15.30
N LYS A 26 -9.07 -6.81 15.66
CA LYS A 26 -10.20 -6.91 14.73
C LYS A 26 -11.14 -5.73 14.87
N LEU A 27 -11.89 -5.44 13.80
CA LEU A 27 -12.88 -4.37 13.76
C LEU A 27 -13.89 -4.47 14.92
N ALA A 28 -14.04 -3.39 15.66
CA ALA A 28 -15.19 -3.11 16.51
C ALA A 28 -16.00 -1.95 15.94
N GLU A 29 -17.25 -2.20 15.56
CA GLU A 29 -18.12 -1.22 14.92
C GLU A 29 -19.32 -0.90 15.81
N PHE A 30 -19.62 0.40 15.91
CA PHE A 30 -20.72 0.94 16.70
C PHE A 30 -21.60 1.83 15.84
N GLU A 31 -22.92 1.69 15.95
CA GLU A 31 -23.90 2.57 15.34
C GLU A 31 -24.46 3.54 16.38
N ILE A 32 -24.53 4.81 16.04
CA ILE A 32 -24.92 5.88 16.96
C ILE A 32 -26.15 6.59 16.39
N THR A 33 -27.25 6.60 17.14
CA THR A 33 -28.46 7.35 16.82
C THR A 33 -28.40 8.73 17.45
N VAL A 34 -28.51 9.76 16.61
CA VAL A 34 -28.55 11.17 17.03
C VAL A 34 -29.84 11.81 16.54
N GLU A 35 -30.50 12.58 17.41
CA GLU A 35 -31.74 13.30 17.08
C GLU A 35 -31.59 14.80 17.35
N GLY A 36 -32.17 15.62 16.48
CA GLY A 36 -32.21 17.07 16.64
C GLY A 36 -30.84 17.78 16.51
N ALA A 37 -29.82 17.10 15.95
CA ALA A 37 -28.57 17.74 15.60
C ALA A 37 -28.71 18.47 14.25
N VAL A 38 -28.09 19.64 14.14
CA VAL A 38 -28.16 20.51 12.95
C VAL A 38 -26.74 20.84 12.47
N GLY A 39 -26.50 20.65 11.18
CA GLY A 39 -25.22 21.01 10.56
C GLY A 39 -24.84 20.07 9.42
N ASN A 40 -23.75 20.38 8.75
CA ASN A 40 -23.12 19.52 7.76
C ASN A 40 -22.26 18.45 8.47
N ALA A 41 -22.66 17.20 8.38
CA ALA A 41 -21.99 16.07 9.02
C ALA A 41 -20.62 15.70 8.37
N PHE A 42 -20.30 16.29 7.23
CA PHE A 42 -18.98 16.17 6.58
C PHE A 42 -18.05 17.34 6.91
N ASP A 43 -18.58 18.42 7.54
CA ASP A 43 -17.80 19.53 8.06
C ASP A 43 -17.66 19.40 9.59
N PRO A 44 -16.49 19.02 10.12
CA PRO A 44 -16.29 18.82 11.55
C PRO A 44 -16.43 20.11 12.39
N ASP A 45 -16.31 21.28 11.77
CA ASP A 45 -16.59 22.55 12.46
C ASP A 45 -18.09 22.80 12.63
N SER A 46 -18.90 22.29 11.71
CA SER A 46 -20.37 22.40 11.73
C SER A 46 -21.00 21.31 12.60
N LEU A 47 -20.70 20.04 12.30
CA LEU A 47 -21.28 18.89 13.02
C LEU A 47 -20.31 17.72 13.04
N ARG A 48 -19.90 17.26 14.23
CA ARG A 48 -19.08 16.07 14.36
C ARG A 48 -19.43 15.23 15.58
N LEU A 49 -19.14 13.95 15.48
CA LEU A 49 -19.03 13.04 16.61
C LEU A 49 -17.59 12.54 16.71
N ASP A 50 -17.09 12.53 17.95
CA ASP A 50 -15.79 11.96 18.27
C ASP A 50 -15.96 10.83 19.28
N PHE A 51 -15.30 9.71 19.04
CA PHE A 51 -15.24 8.56 19.93
C PHE A 51 -13.91 8.57 20.66
N THR A 52 -13.94 8.90 21.96
CA THR A 52 -12.78 8.80 22.85
C THR A 52 -12.89 7.54 23.67
N TYR A 53 -11.82 6.74 23.72
CA TYR A 53 -11.80 5.52 24.52
C TYR A 53 -10.46 5.35 25.24
N SER A 54 -10.52 4.74 26.44
CA SER A 54 -9.35 4.35 27.21
C SER A 54 -9.15 2.85 27.12
N SER A 55 -7.93 2.44 26.75
CA SER A 55 -7.49 1.06 26.65
C SER A 55 -7.11 0.47 28.03
N PRO A 56 -6.96 -0.87 28.15
CA PRO A 56 -6.61 -1.53 29.41
C PRO A 56 -5.29 -1.06 30.05
N ASP A 57 -4.34 -0.53 29.26
CA ASP A 57 -3.09 0.06 29.75
C ASP A 57 -3.22 1.54 30.17
N GLY A 58 -4.43 2.07 30.15
CA GLY A 58 -4.76 3.44 30.57
C GLY A 58 -4.50 4.52 29.52
N LYS A 59 -4.08 4.16 28.30
CA LYS A 59 -3.94 5.13 27.21
C LYS A 59 -5.30 5.55 26.67
N THR A 60 -5.41 6.81 26.29
CA THR A 60 -6.63 7.39 25.70
C THR A 60 -6.41 7.67 24.21
N HIS A 61 -7.38 7.28 23.42
CA HIS A 61 -7.41 7.46 21.98
C HIS A 61 -8.69 8.19 21.60
N THR A 62 -8.61 9.09 20.62
CA THR A 62 -9.78 9.73 20.03
C THR A 62 -9.84 9.40 18.55
N HIS A 63 -10.98 8.87 18.12
CA HIS A 63 -11.22 8.49 16.73
C HIS A 63 -12.48 9.21 16.23
N PRO A 64 -12.47 9.79 15.03
CA PRO A 64 -13.67 10.43 14.48
C PRO A 64 -14.74 9.41 14.12
N CYS A 65 -16.01 9.77 14.34
CA CYS A 65 -17.14 9.02 13.78
C CYS A 65 -17.44 9.53 12.35
N PHE A 66 -18.16 8.73 11.57
CA PHE A 66 -18.51 9.02 10.18
C PHE A 66 -19.97 8.75 9.87
N ILE A 67 -20.49 9.38 8.82
CA ILE A 67 -21.81 9.11 8.27
C ILE A 67 -21.77 7.86 7.40
N TYR A 68 -22.67 6.94 7.71
CA TYR A 68 -22.95 5.74 6.92
C TYR A 68 -24.36 5.82 6.35
N ARG A 69 -24.53 5.36 5.13
CA ARG A 69 -25.84 5.13 4.52
C ARG A 69 -25.88 3.74 3.92
N LYS A 70 -26.98 3.02 4.16
CA LYS A 70 -27.20 1.69 3.60
C LYS A 70 -27.26 1.75 2.08
N VAL A 71 -26.74 0.71 1.44
CA VAL A 71 -26.76 0.50 -0.01
C VAL A 71 -27.54 -0.75 -0.35
N ASN A 72 -28.05 -0.79 -1.57
CA ASN A 72 -28.53 -1.98 -2.25
C ASN A 72 -27.47 -2.40 -3.26
N ILE A 73 -27.22 -3.71 -3.34
CA ILE A 73 -26.33 -4.32 -4.35
C ILE A 73 -27.23 -5.15 -5.25
N ASP A 74 -27.19 -4.89 -6.57
CA ASP A 74 -27.99 -5.62 -7.52
C ASP A 74 -27.34 -6.97 -7.92
N GLU A 75 -27.99 -7.72 -8.80
CA GLU A 75 -27.51 -9.02 -9.28
C GLU A 75 -26.20 -8.95 -10.08
N ASN A 76 -25.83 -7.77 -10.56
CA ASN A 76 -24.59 -7.50 -11.27
C ASN A 76 -23.48 -6.97 -10.36
N GLY A 77 -23.74 -6.84 -9.05
CA GLY A 77 -22.77 -6.34 -8.07
C GLY A 77 -22.66 -4.81 -8.03
N VAL A 78 -23.61 -4.06 -8.60
CA VAL A 78 -23.59 -2.58 -8.64
C VAL A 78 -24.19 -2.01 -7.36
N TYR A 79 -23.50 -1.06 -6.75
CA TYR A 79 -23.84 -0.40 -5.49
C TYR A 79 -24.69 0.84 -5.71
N THR A 80 -25.89 0.90 -5.15
CA THR A 80 -26.77 2.06 -5.17
C THR A 80 -27.19 2.44 -3.76
N LEU A 81 -27.36 3.74 -3.47
CA LEU A 81 -27.86 4.19 -2.18
C LEU A 81 -29.30 3.71 -1.98
N ASP A 82 -29.60 3.11 -0.83
CA ASP A 82 -30.96 2.75 -0.46
C ASP A 82 -31.78 4.03 -0.24
N PRO A 83 -32.81 4.32 -1.09
CA PRO A 83 -33.58 5.55 -0.97
C PRO A 83 -34.46 5.59 0.29
N ALA A 84 -34.73 4.44 0.90
CA ALA A 84 -35.55 4.32 2.11
C ALA A 84 -34.71 4.40 3.41
N ALA A 85 -33.37 4.33 3.30
CA ALA A 85 -32.50 4.34 4.47
C ALA A 85 -32.04 5.76 4.81
N GLU A 86 -32.27 6.17 6.04
CA GLU A 86 -31.71 7.41 6.60
C GLU A 86 -30.21 7.23 6.89
N PRO A 87 -29.39 8.30 6.76
CA PRO A 87 -28.01 8.28 7.20
C PRO A 87 -27.91 8.08 8.72
N VAL A 88 -26.91 7.30 9.14
CA VAL A 88 -26.60 7.05 10.56
C VAL A 88 -25.14 7.35 10.84
N TRP A 89 -24.82 7.66 12.10
CA TRP A 89 -23.44 7.78 12.53
C TRP A 89 -22.86 6.40 12.87
N ARG A 90 -21.58 6.18 12.52
CA ARG A 90 -20.83 5.01 12.93
C ARG A 90 -19.44 5.36 13.44
N ALA A 91 -18.95 4.53 14.34
CA ALA A 91 -17.57 4.53 14.79
C ALA A 91 -16.95 3.14 14.52
N ARG A 92 -15.74 3.11 13.99
CA ARG A 92 -14.95 1.89 13.75
C ARG A 92 -13.60 2.03 14.42
N ILE A 93 -13.22 1.09 15.25
CA ILE A 93 -11.91 1.04 15.89
C ILE A 93 -11.36 -0.38 15.84
N THR A 94 -10.05 -0.53 16.04
CA THR A 94 -9.40 -1.80 16.28
C THR A 94 -8.76 -1.78 17.66
N PRO A 95 -9.36 -2.43 18.69
CA PRO A 95 -8.72 -2.59 19.99
C PRO A 95 -7.41 -3.36 19.83
N THR A 96 -6.30 -2.84 20.35
CA THR A 96 -4.97 -3.48 20.25
C THR A 96 -4.62 -4.37 21.44
N LEU A 97 -5.40 -4.28 22.53
CA LEU A 97 -5.22 -5.07 23.75
C LEU A 97 -6.49 -5.85 24.11
N HIS A 98 -6.34 -7.03 24.68
CA HIS A 98 -7.46 -7.69 25.32
C HIS A 98 -7.77 -7.04 26.68
N GLY A 99 -9.03 -7.04 27.09
CA GLY A 99 -9.44 -6.48 28.38
C GLY A 99 -10.58 -5.48 28.27
N LYS A 100 -10.77 -4.71 29.33
CA LYS A 100 -11.85 -3.73 29.45
C LYS A 100 -11.44 -2.38 28.92
N TYR A 101 -12.34 -1.77 28.17
CA TYR A 101 -12.26 -0.43 27.61
C TYR A 101 -13.39 0.42 28.17
N SER A 102 -13.13 1.70 28.43
CA SER A 102 -14.16 2.70 28.66
C SER A 102 -14.22 3.65 27.47
N GLY A 103 -15.42 3.92 26.98
CA GLY A 103 -15.67 4.75 25.81
C GLY A 103 -16.64 5.89 26.10
N GLU A 104 -16.42 7.01 25.40
CA GLU A 104 -17.34 8.14 25.38
C GLU A 104 -17.48 8.64 23.94
N ILE A 105 -18.72 8.82 23.48
CA ILE A 105 -19.00 9.52 22.22
C ILE A 105 -19.54 10.90 22.57
N ALA A 106 -18.89 11.92 22.03
CA ALA A 106 -19.26 13.32 22.21
C ALA A 106 -19.74 13.92 20.88
N LEU A 107 -20.85 14.66 20.93
CA LEU A 107 -21.44 15.42 19.82
C LEU A 107 -21.08 16.89 19.95
N PHE A 108 -20.58 17.43 18.85
CA PHE A 108 -20.26 18.86 18.73
C PHE A 108 -21.05 19.51 17.60
N GLU A 109 -21.65 20.64 17.87
CA GLU A 109 -22.32 21.53 16.89
C GLU A 109 -21.64 22.89 16.93
N ASN A 110 -21.18 23.39 15.80
CA ASN A 110 -20.41 24.64 15.71
C ASN A 110 -19.25 24.70 16.73
N ASN A 111 -18.53 23.59 16.87
CA ASN A 111 -17.44 23.40 17.83
C ASN A 111 -17.82 23.42 19.33
N ALA A 112 -19.12 23.51 19.67
CA ALA A 112 -19.59 23.40 21.05
C ALA A 112 -20.08 21.97 21.34
N GLU A 113 -19.64 21.36 22.46
CA GLU A 113 -20.19 20.08 22.93
C GLU A 113 -21.67 20.24 23.31
N THR A 114 -22.54 19.49 22.64
CA THR A 114 -24.02 19.55 22.84
C THR A 114 -24.62 18.24 23.32
N GLY A 115 -23.81 17.20 23.44
CA GLY A 115 -24.25 15.91 23.98
C GLY A 115 -23.11 14.91 24.09
N LYS A 116 -23.24 13.98 25.03
CA LYS A 116 -22.31 12.88 25.18
C LYS A 116 -22.96 11.65 25.79
N ILE A 117 -22.36 10.50 25.56
CA ILE A 117 -22.77 9.22 26.14
C ILE A 117 -21.54 8.35 26.40
N SER A 118 -21.45 7.81 27.61
CA SER A 118 -20.34 6.93 28.01
C SER A 118 -20.82 5.48 28.08
N PHE A 119 -19.93 4.55 27.74
CA PHE A 119 -20.20 3.11 27.77
C PHE A 119 -18.90 2.32 27.97
N ASP A 120 -19.03 1.09 28.44
CA ASP A 120 -17.90 0.18 28.56
C ASP A 120 -18.06 -0.97 27.57
N PHE A 121 -16.93 -1.48 27.09
CA PHE A 121 -16.87 -2.70 26.29
C PHE A 121 -15.63 -3.52 26.65
N ALA A 122 -15.51 -4.73 26.12
CA ALA A 122 -14.34 -5.56 26.35
C ALA A 122 -13.93 -6.26 25.06
N ALA A 123 -12.62 -6.29 24.81
CA ALA A 123 -12.02 -7.05 23.73
C ALA A 123 -11.51 -8.40 24.25
N ALA A 124 -11.84 -9.47 23.54
CA ALA A 124 -11.27 -10.79 23.75
C ALA A 124 -9.84 -10.86 23.22
N GLU A 125 -9.10 -11.86 23.63
CA GLU A 125 -7.76 -12.17 23.12
C GLU A 125 -7.81 -12.51 21.62
N ALA A 126 -6.81 -12.08 20.85
CA ALA A 126 -6.65 -12.38 19.45
C ALA A 126 -5.79 -13.63 19.23
N GLU A 127 -6.08 -14.37 18.17
CA GLU A 127 -5.21 -15.44 17.67
C GLU A 127 -4.02 -14.84 16.89
N ASP A 128 -4.30 -13.84 16.03
CA ASP A 128 -3.29 -13.08 15.29
C ASP A 128 -2.95 -11.78 16.04
N THR A 129 -1.71 -11.70 16.54
CA THR A 129 -1.20 -10.57 17.33
C THR A 129 -0.14 -9.76 16.59
N ARG A 130 -0.01 -9.92 15.28
CA ARG A 130 0.97 -9.17 14.47
C ARG A 130 0.80 -7.66 14.60
N GLY A 131 -0.43 -7.18 14.66
CA GLY A 131 -0.73 -5.75 14.80
C GLY A 131 -0.63 -4.98 13.47
N PHE A 132 -0.40 -3.68 13.56
CA PHE A 132 -0.21 -2.80 12.42
C PHE A 132 1.22 -2.89 11.89
N ILE A 133 1.42 -2.51 10.62
CA ILE A 133 2.74 -2.46 9.98
C ILE A 133 3.32 -1.06 10.16
N GLY A 134 4.61 -1.00 10.46
CA GLY A 134 5.38 0.23 10.52
C GLY A 134 6.81 0.03 10.04
N VAL A 135 7.61 1.07 10.11
CA VAL A 135 9.04 0.99 9.82
C VAL A 135 9.75 0.15 10.89
N GLU A 136 10.66 -0.71 10.47
CA GLU A 136 11.50 -1.53 11.35
C GLU A 136 12.34 -0.62 12.25
N LYS A 137 12.40 -0.93 13.57
CA LYS A 137 12.85 0.00 14.62
C LYS A 137 14.36 0.09 14.83
N SER A 138 15.14 -0.89 14.33
CA SER A 138 16.58 -0.95 14.61
C SER A 138 17.42 -0.26 13.55
N LEU A 139 17.10 -0.48 12.28
CA LEU A 139 17.85 0.02 11.13
C LEU A 139 17.06 1.00 10.27
N HIS A 140 15.74 1.06 10.43
CA HIS A 140 14.81 1.87 9.64
C HIS A 140 14.88 1.61 8.13
N LYS A 141 15.26 0.37 7.72
CA LYS A 141 15.47 -0.01 6.31
C LYS A 141 14.48 -1.06 5.81
N ALA A 142 13.59 -1.53 6.68
CA ALA A 142 12.60 -2.54 6.40
C ALA A 142 11.26 -2.16 7.03
N PHE A 143 10.25 -3.02 6.84
CA PHE A 143 8.97 -2.92 7.51
C PHE A 143 8.78 -4.07 8.48
N GLN A 144 8.02 -3.84 9.54
CA GLN A 144 7.69 -4.86 10.53
C GLN A 144 6.28 -4.66 11.09
N PHE A 145 5.68 -5.73 11.53
CA PHE A 145 4.49 -5.68 12.37
C PHE A 145 4.82 -5.20 13.79
N GLU A 146 3.81 -4.76 14.55
CA GLU A 146 3.98 -4.33 15.95
C GLU A 146 4.64 -5.39 16.84
N ASN A 147 4.42 -6.69 16.56
CA ASN A 147 5.06 -7.80 17.28
C ASN A 147 6.54 -8.00 16.93
N GLY A 148 7.09 -7.26 15.96
CA GLY A 148 8.48 -7.33 15.50
C GLY A 148 8.75 -8.28 14.33
N GLU A 149 7.74 -9.00 13.84
CA GLU A 149 7.85 -9.83 12.65
C GLU A 149 8.08 -8.95 11.40
N ILE A 150 9.10 -9.28 10.61
CA ILE A 150 9.43 -8.53 9.39
C ILE A 150 8.32 -8.72 8.36
N PHE A 151 7.90 -7.62 7.76
CA PHE A 151 6.98 -7.60 6.64
C PHE A 151 7.74 -7.23 5.36
N THR A 152 7.75 -8.13 4.38
CA THR A 152 8.31 -7.87 3.05
C THR A 152 7.15 -7.70 2.06
N PRO A 153 6.89 -6.49 1.56
CA PRO A 153 5.88 -6.26 0.52
C PRO A 153 6.22 -6.98 -0.77
N ILE A 154 5.31 -7.82 -1.25
CA ILE A 154 5.43 -8.58 -2.50
C ILE A 154 4.09 -8.48 -3.22
N GLY A 155 4.07 -7.90 -4.42
CA GLY A 155 2.80 -7.72 -5.09
C GLY A 155 2.86 -6.91 -6.37
N GLN A 156 1.73 -6.33 -6.71
CA GLN A 156 1.56 -5.45 -7.86
C GLN A 156 0.46 -4.42 -7.58
N ASN A 157 0.39 -3.40 -8.42
CA ASN A 157 -0.71 -2.45 -8.40
C ASN A 157 -2.02 -3.11 -8.85
N VAL A 158 -3.13 -2.72 -8.21
CA VAL A 158 -4.51 -3.01 -8.63
C VAL A 158 -5.34 -1.79 -8.22
N CYS A 159 -5.01 -0.63 -8.79
CA CYS A 159 -5.46 0.66 -8.28
C CYS A 159 -6.96 0.92 -8.43
N TRP A 160 -7.60 0.30 -9.42
CA TRP A 160 -9.05 0.34 -9.67
C TRP A 160 -9.53 -0.97 -10.25
N GLY A 161 -10.84 -1.11 -10.34
CA GLY A 161 -11.50 -2.27 -10.93
C GLY A 161 -11.48 -2.27 -12.45
N GLU A 162 -12.40 -3.04 -13.03
CA GLU A 162 -12.49 -3.23 -14.46
C GLU A 162 -12.72 -1.91 -15.20
N LYS A 163 -11.88 -1.64 -16.19
CA LYS A 163 -11.92 -0.46 -17.02
C LYS A 163 -12.73 -0.74 -18.27
N ILE A 164 -13.77 0.02 -18.50
CA ILE A 164 -14.59 -0.13 -19.70
C ILE A 164 -14.20 0.88 -20.77
N ASN A 165 -14.06 2.14 -20.43
CA ASN A 165 -13.79 3.17 -21.39
C ASN A 165 -13.06 4.37 -20.78
N TRP A 166 -11.78 4.52 -21.09
CA TRP A 166 -10.98 5.65 -20.64
C TRP A 166 -11.50 7.02 -21.08
N LYS A 167 -12.10 7.08 -22.29
CA LYS A 167 -12.64 8.34 -22.82
C LYS A 167 -13.94 8.74 -22.12
N GLU A 168 -14.76 7.75 -21.78
CA GLU A 168 -16.03 7.97 -21.09
C GLU A 168 -15.90 7.91 -19.56
N ARG A 169 -14.75 7.48 -19.05
CA ARG A 169 -14.47 7.31 -17.63
C ARG A 169 -15.58 6.56 -16.91
N THR A 170 -15.93 5.40 -17.45
CA THR A 170 -16.95 4.51 -16.90
C THR A 170 -16.35 3.17 -16.53
N SER A 171 -16.79 2.64 -15.40
CA SER A 171 -16.53 1.27 -14.95
C SER A 171 -17.84 0.61 -14.54
N PRO A 172 -17.91 -0.75 -14.49
CA PRO A 172 -19.10 -1.46 -14.01
C PRO A 172 -19.45 -1.16 -12.56
N GLU A 173 -18.59 -0.47 -11.83
CA GLU A 173 -18.74 -0.18 -10.39
C GLU A 173 -18.89 -1.44 -9.52
N THR A 174 -18.28 -2.56 -9.94
CA THR A 174 -18.26 -3.85 -9.22
C THR A 174 -16.89 -4.13 -8.61
N LEU A 175 -16.78 -5.18 -7.80
CA LEU A 175 -15.51 -5.64 -7.19
C LEU A 175 -14.96 -6.93 -7.80
N ASP A 176 -15.52 -7.39 -8.92
CA ASP A 176 -15.19 -8.70 -9.48
C ASP A 176 -13.73 -8.83 -9.89
N MET A 177 -13.16 -7.78 -10.49
CA MET A 177 -11.74 -7.76 -10.86
C MET A 177 -10.84 -7.80 -9.64
N HIS A 178 -11.09 -6.96 -8.65
CA HIS A 178 -10.31 -6.95 -7.40
C HIS A 178 -10.36 -8.32 -6.71
N ARG A 179 -11.53 -8.93 -6.61
CA ARG A 179 -11.71 -10.27 -6.01
C ARG A 179 -10.86 -11.30 -6.74
N ARG A 180 -11.01 -11.40 -8.07
CA ARG A 180 -10.25 -12.36 -8.90
C ARG A 180 -8.75 -12.18 -8.74
N ILE A 181 -8.26 -10.94 -8.80
CA ILE A 181 -6.83 -10.67 -8.74
C ILE A 181 -6.29 -10.95 -7.33
N PHE A 182 -6.96 -10.49 -6.28
CA PHE A 182 -6.47 -10.67 -4.90
C PHE A 182 -6.50 -12.13 -4.46
N GLU A 183 -7.50 -12.91 -4.85
CA GLU A 183 -7.52 -14.36 -4.63
C GLU A 183 -6.31 -15.06 -5.30
N LYS A 184 -5.96 -14.67 -6.53
CA LYS A 184 -4.77 -15.20 -7.22
C LYS A 184 -3.47 -14.72 -6.57
N MET A 185 -3.38 -13.46 -6.18
CA MET A 185 -2.22 -12.91 -5.50
C MET A 185 -1.98 -13.66 -4.17
N HIS A 186 -3.00 -13.85 -3.36
CA HIS A 186 -2.94 -14.62 -2.12
C HIS A 186 -2.50 -16.07 -2.37
N MET A 187 -3.09 -16.75 -3.37
CA MET A 187 -2.74 -18.12 -3.75
C MET A 187 -1.23 -18.27 -4.04
N PHE A 188 -0.60 -17.23 -4.59
CA PHE A 188 0.82 -17.22 -4.93
C PHE A 188 1.67 -16.37 -3.98
N LYS A 189 1.21 -16.18 -2.73
CA LYS A 189 1.94 -15.52 -1.63
C LYS A 189 2.26 -14.03 -1.85
N ALA A 190 1.60 -13.36 -2.77
CA ALA A 190 1.63 -11.91 -2.80
C ALA A 190 0.77 -11.36 -1.66
N ASN A 191 1.22 -10.25 -1.06
CA ASN A 191 0.63 -9.67 0.15
C ASN A 191 0.46 -8.15 0.08
N TRP A 192 0.75 -7.52 -1.05
CA TRP A 192 0.74 -6.07 -1.18
C TRP A 192 0.05 -5.61 -2.46
N SER A 193 -0.70 -4.49 -2.36
CA SER A 193 -1.28 -3.81 -3.52
C SER A 193 -1.43 -2.31 -3.24
N ARG A 194 -1.95 -1.59 -4.22
CA ARG A 194 -2.26 -0.16 -4.15
C ARG A 194 -3.66 0.09 -4.65
N ILE A 195 -4.43 0.94 -3.96
CA ILE A 195 -5.82 1.32 -4.28
C ILE A 195 -5.91 2.83 -4.40
N TRP A 196 -6.49 3.32 -5.51
CA TRP A 196 -6.73 4.74 -5.70
C TRP A 196 -8.13 5.14 -5.26
N LEU A 197 -8.22 5.94 -4.21
CA LEU A 197 -9.47 6.52 -3.71
C LEU A 197 -9.92 7.74 -4.52
N SER A 198 -9.18 8.09 -5.56
CA SER A 198 -9.35 9.29 -6.39
C SER A 198 -9.78 8.99 -7.82
N ALA A 199 -9.83 7.73 -8.22
CA ALA A 199 -10.31 7.36 -9.54
C ALA A 199 -11.81 7.68 -9.64
N GLU A 200 -12.14 8.80 -10.26
CA GLU A 200 -13.51 9.35 -10.33
C GLU A 200 -14.52 8.42 -11.03
N TRP A 201 -14.04 7.47 -11.80
CA TRP A 201 -14.85 6.43 -12.45
C TRP A 201 -15.03 5.17 -11.60
N ASP A 202 -14.32 5.05 -10.46
CA ASP A 202 -14.40 3.88 -9.58
C ASP A 202 -14.70 4.28 -8.13
N LEU A 203 -13.70 4.37 -7.25
CA LEU A 203 -13.87 4.63 -5.82
C LEU A 203 -13.80 6.12 -5.46
N GLY A 204 -13.45 6.99 -6.41
CA GLY A 204 -13.20 8.41 -6.16
C GLY A 204 -14.44 9.22 -5.77
N PHE A 205 -14.25 10.17 -4.87
CA PHE A 205 -15.30 11.04 -4.36
C PHE A 205 -15.51 12.31 -5.19
N PHE A 206 -14.50 12.76 -5.92
CA PHE A 206 -14.45 14.07 -6.55
C PHE A 206 -14.71 14.06 -8.08
N GLY A 207 -15.71 13.30 -8.51
CA GLY A 207 -16.14 13.31 -9.89
C GLY A 207 -16.90 14.59 -10.28
N LYS A 208 -17.06 14.83 -11.57
CA LYS A 208 -17.60 16.05 -12.20
C LYS A 208 -18.85 16.65 -11.55
N ASN A 209 -19.75 15.80 -11.07
CA ASN A 209 -21.04 16.22 -10.48
C ASN A 209 -21.05 16.13 -8.94
N SER A 210 -19.93 15.76 -8.33
CA SER A 210 -19.82 15.65 -6.88
C SER A 210 -19.63 17.02 -6.24
N ARG A 211 -20.05 17.12 -4.98
CA ARG A 211 -19.68 18.24 -4.11
C ARG A 211 -18.34 17.95 -3.47
N THR A 212 -17.59 18.98 -3.16
CA THR A 212 -16.27 18.88 -2.48
C THR A 212 -16.38 18.92 -0.97
N ASP A 213 -17.52 19.43 -0.45
CA ASP A 213 -17.81 19.67 0.97
C ASP A 213 -18.92 18.76 1.54
N ASP A 214 -19.51 17.87 0.71
CA ASP A 214 -20.61 16.98 1.07
C ASP A 214 -20.53 15.67 0.28
N PHE A 215 -20.25 14.56 0.97
CA PHE A 215 -20.05 13.25 0.35
C PHE A 215 -21.33 12.39 0.31
N SER A 216 -22.50 12.96 0.67
CA SER A 216 -23.76 12.20 0.76
C SER A 216 -24.14 11.48 -0.53
N SER A 217 -23.83 12.07 -1.69
CA SER A 217 -24.15 11.51 -3.01
C SER A 217 -23.22 10.37 -3.46
N VAL A 218 -22.07 10.18 -2.82
CA VAL A 218 -21.04 9.18 -3.18
C VAL A 218 -20.82 8.11 -2.10
N LEU A 219 -21.72 8.01 -1.12
CA LEU A 219 -21.61 7.02 -0.04
C LEU A 219 -21.77 5.57 -0.52
N ASN A 220 -22.33 5.33 -1.71
CA ASN A 220 -22.31 4.01 -2.35
C ASN A 220 -20.88 3.58 -2.71
N ARG A 221 -20.00 4.49 -3.16
CA ARG A 221 -18.59 4.21 -3.41
C ARG A 221 -17.84 3.90 -2.11
N ALA A 222 -18.17 4.62 -1.04
CA ALA A 222 -17.64 4.30 0.27
C ALA A 222 -18.11 2.92 0.77
N ALA A 223 -19.36 2.52 0.53
CA ALA A 223 -19.83 1.18 0.88
C ALA A 223 -19.17 0.09 0.03
N ARG A 224 -18.89 0.36 -1.25
CA ARG A 224 -18.12 -0.54 -2.09
C ARG A 224 -16.68 -0.71 -1.58
N LEU A 225 -16.05 0.37 -1.12
CA LEU A 225 -14.74 0.28 -0.48
C LEU A 225 -14.78 -0.51 0.84
N ASP A 226 -15.87 -0.47 1.63
CA ASP A 226 -16.03 -1.36 2.82
C ASP A 226 -15.91 -2.84 2.43
N ASP A 227 -16.51 -3.25 1.29
CA ASP A 227 -16.44 -4.63 0.83
C ASP A 227 -15.09 -4.96 0.18
N LEU A 228 -14.44 -3.99 -0.47
CA LEU A 228 -13.06 -4.15 -0.94
C LEU A 228 -12.08 -4.35 0.22
N MET A 229 -12.25 -3.61 1.34
CA MET A 229 -11.45 -3.83 2.55
C MET A 229 -11.59 -5.26 3.07
N LYS A 230 -12.81 -5.84 3.08
CA LYS A 230 -13.02 -7.24 3.47
C LYS A 230 -12.31 -8.21 2.52
N ILE A 231 -12.38 -7.97 1.20
CA ILE A 231 -11.67 -8.79 0.22
C ILE A 231 -10.16 -8.76 0.46
N MET A 232 -9.60 -7.58 0.77
CA MET A 232 -8.18 -7.44 1.12
C MET A 232 -7.84 -8.19 2.42
N GLU A 233 -8.67 -8.06 3.46
CA GLU A 233 -8.49 -8.75 4.73
C GLU A 233 -8.56 -10.28 4.58
N GLU A 234 -9.52 -10.79 3.81
CA GLU A 234 -9.68 -12.22 3.52
C GLU A 234 -8.51 -12.82 2.73
N ASN A 235 -7.83 -12.00 1.91
CA ASN A 235 -6.71 -12.42 1.07
C ASN A 235 -5.34 -11.95 1.61
N GLU A 236 -5.28 -11.43 2.83
CA GLU A 236 -4.06 -10.91 3.45
C GLU A 236 -3.30 -9.88 2.59
N ILE A 237 -4.02 -9.08 1.81
CA ILE A 237 -3.48 -7.99 1.02
C ILE A 237 -3.39 -6.72 1.87
N TYR A 238 -2.19 -6.19 2.02
CA TYR A 238 -1.90 -4.93 2.69
C TYR A 238 -1.78 -3.82 1.65
N SER A 239 -2.60 -2.78 1.75
CA SER A 239 -2.75 -1.82 0.66
C SER A 239 -2.27 -0.43 1.00
N VAL A 240 -1.60 0.19 0.02
CA VAL A 240 -1.42 1.64 -0.02
C VAL A 240 -2.72 2.27 -0.51
N MET A 241 -3.26 3.20 0.29
CA MET A 241 -4.50 3.91 -0.02
C MET A 241 -4.17 5.31 -0.51
N VAL A 242 -4.35 5.56 -1.81
CA VAL A 242 -3.96 6.80 -2.49
C VAL A 242 -5.11 7.80 -2.49
N PHE A 243 -4.95 8.94 -1.81
CA PHE A 243 -6.00 9.97 -1.71
C PHE A 243 -6.19 10.74 -3.00
N TYR A 244 -5.11 11.18 -3.64
CA TYR A 244 -5.16 11.99 -4.86
C TYR A 244 -4.14 11.49 -5.89
N TYR A 245 -4.38 11.80 -7.17
CA TYR A 245 -3.41 11.54 -8.22
C TYR A 245 -3.20 12.80 -9.09
N HIS A 246 -2.04 12.90 -9.71
CA HIS A 246 -1.60 14.07 -10.47
C HIS A 246 -2.59 14.55 -11.54
N GLY A 247 -3.23 13.61 -12.25
CA GLY A 247 -4.17 13.94 -13.32
C GLY A 247 -5.38 14.77 -12.87
N MET A 248 -5.77 14.68 -11.60
CA MET A 248 -6.84 15.53 -11.04
C MET A 248 -6.45 17.01 -11.02
N PHE A 249 -5.17 17.33 -10.87
CA PHE A 249 -4.68 18.68 -10.63
C PHE A 249 -3.60 19.10 -11.64
N ASN A 250 -3.79 18.74 -12.91
CA ASN A 250 -3.06 19.31 -14.03
C ASN A 250 -3.99 19.60 -15.22
N ASP A 251 -3.73 20.66 -15.98
CA ASP A 251 -4.48 21.05 -17.17
C ASP A 251 -3.58 20.96 -18.40
N GLY A 252 -3.59 19.80 -19.06
CA GLY A 252 -2.82 19.53 -20.28
C GLY A 252 -1.54 18.72 -20.09
N GLY A 253 -1.28 18.22 -18.87
CA GLY A 253 -0.17 17.32 -18.56
C GLY A 253 -0.49 15.83 -18.80
N ALA A 254 0.34 14.97 -18.23
CA ALA A 254 0.14 13.52 -18.28
C ALA A 254 -1.16 13.11 -17.57
N ASN A 255 -1.94 12.25 -18.22
CA ASN A 255 -3.18 11.66 -17.68
C ASN A 255 -4.18 12.68 -17.12
N THR A 256 -4.26 13.88 -17.71
CA THR A 256 -5.14 14.95 -17.22
C THR A 256 -6.60 14.51 -17.06
N ALA A 257 -7.16 14.82 -15.91
CA ALA A 257 -8.56 14.60 -15.55
C ALA A 257 -9.22 15.87 -14.99
N TRP A 258 -8.57 17.00 -15.09
CA TRP A 258 -9.05 18.27 -14.54
C TRP A 258 -10.47 18.64 -15.01
N GLU A 259 -10.83 18.33 -16.26
CA GLU A 259 -12.19 18.58 -16.79
C GLU A 259 -13.29 17.78 -16.07
N TYR A 260 -12.92 16.65 -15.40
CA TYR A 260 -13.85 15.77 -14.66
C TYR A 260 -13.78 16.01 -13.15
N ASN A 261 -12.92 16.92 -12.67
CA ASN A 261 -12.66 17.11 -11.25
C ASN A 261 -13.74 18.01 -10.63
N ALA A 262 -14.28 17.60 -9.49
CA ALA A 262 -15.30 18.35 -8.74
C ALA A 262 -14.85 19.79 -8.34
N PHE A 263 -13.55 20.03 -8.18
CA PHE A 263 -13.00 21.35 -7.84
C PHE A 263 -12.98 22.33 -9.00
N ASN A 264 -13.03 21.86 -10.26
CA ASN A 264 -12.94 22.71 -11.44
C ASN A 264 -14.17 23.62 -11.58
N ALA A 265 -13.97 24.95 -11.68
CA ALA A 265 -15.01 25.95 -11.80
C ALA A 265 -15.96 25.77 -13.00
N LYS A 266 -15.56 25.00 -14.01
CA LYS A 266 -16.43 24.64 -15.15
C LYS A 266 -17.46 23.56 -14.80
N ASN A 267 -17.34 22.90 -13.65
CA ASN A 267 -18.24 21.85 -13.17
C ASN A 267 -19.28 22.40 -12.18
N PRO A 268 -20.43 21.72 -11.97
CA PRO A 268 -21.60 22.31 -11.27
C PRO A 268 -21.33 22.85 -9.86
N HIS A 269 -20.37 22.28 -9.14
CA HIS A 269 -20.06 22.65 -7.74
C HIS A 269 -18.62 23.11 -7.58
N GLY A 270 -17.85 23.14 -8.66
CA GLY A 270 -16.45 23.55 -8.64
C GLY A 270 -16.28 25.07 -8.53
N TYR A 271 -15.08 25.49 -8.14
CA TYR A 271 -14.77 26.90 -7.89
C TYR A 271 -13.31 27.29 -8.16
N LEU A 272 -12.45 26.34 -8.52
CA LEU A 272 -11.07 26.63 -8.89
C LEU A 272 -10.94 26.87 -10.39
N GLU A 273 -10.34 27.99 -10.76
CA GLU A 273 -10.02 28.29 -12.15
C GLU A 273 -8.76 27.54 -12.62
N ASN A 274 -7.76 27.36 -11.72
CA ASN A 274 -6.51 26.68 -12.02
C ASN A 274 -6.32 25.48 -11.09
N PRO A 275 -5.83 24.33 -11.58
CA PRO A 275 -5.61 23.16 -10.74
C PRO A 275 -4.59 23.37 -9.62
N GLY A 276 -3.53 24.17 -9.86
CA GLY A 276 -2.50 24.48 -8.85
C GLY A 276 -3.00 25.23 -7.62
N ASP A 277 -4.12 25.98 -7.75
CA ASP A 277 -4.73 26.70 -6.63
C ASP A 277 -5.24 25.75 -5.51
N PHE A 278 -5.35 24.45 -5.78
CA PHE A 278 -5.73 23.44 -4.79
C PHE A 278 -4.83 23.45 -3.56
N PHE A 279 -3.54 23.65 -3.75
CA PHE A 279 -2.56 23.57 -2.66
C PHE A 279 -2.54 24.80 -1.74
N THR A 280 -3.11 25.94 -2.18
CA THR A 280 -3.07 27.19 -1.41
C THR A 280 -4.44 27.75 -1.04
N ASN A 281 -5.50 27.36 -1.75
CA ASN A 281 -6.83 27.87 -1.48
C ASN A 281 -7.34 27.38 -0.11
N PRO A 282 -7.66 28.29 0.85
CA PRO A 282 -8.06 27.89 2.21
C PRO A 282 -9.30 27.00 2.26
N ARG A 283 -10.23 27.15 1.29
CA ARG A 283 -11.40 26.30 1.17
C ARG A 283 -10.99 24.87 0.77
N CYS A 284 -10.08 24.71 -0.20
CA CYS A 284 -9.57 23.42 -0.60
C CYS A 284 -8.81 22.71 0.53
N ILE A 285 -7.97 23.44 1.27
CA ILE A 285 -7.25 22.91 2.43
C ILE A 285 -8.23 22.38 3.47
N LYS A 286 -9.32 23.13 3.77
CA LYS A 286 -10.37 22.68 4.68
C LYS A 286 -11.06 21.42 4.14
N GLU A 287 -11.47 21.41 2.88
CA GLU A 287 -12.19 20.30 2.25
C GLU A 287 -11.30 19.06 2.09
N ALA A 288 -10.00 19.22 1.84
CA ALA A 288 -9.03 18.13 1.89
C ALA A 288 -8.99 17.50 3.28
N LYS A 289 -8.90 18.28 4.35
CA LYS A 289 -8.96 17.76 5.73
C LYS A 289 -10.27 17.07 6.06
N GLN A 290 -11.41 17.55 5.55
CA GLN A 290 -12.71 16.90 5.71
C GLN A 290 -12.71 15.52 5.06
N TYR A 291 -12.17 15.41 3.84
CA TYR A 291 -12.04 14.16 3.12
C TYR A 291 -11.09 13.18 3.83
N LEU A 292 -9.88 13.61 4.20
CA LEU A 292 -8.93 12.80 4.96
C LEU A 292 -9.56 12.29 6.26
N ARG A 293 -10.25 13.17 7.01
CA ARG A 293 -10.98 12.80 8.23
C ARG A 293 -12.04 11.73 7.96
N TYR A 294 -12.85 11.89 6.91
CA TYR A 294 -13.91 10.94 6.58
C TYR A 294 -13.34 9.55 6.25
N ILE A 295 -12.32 9.50 5.39
CA ILE A 295 -11.65 8.24 4.99
C ILE A 295 -10.99 7.59 6.20
N THR A 296 -10.24 8.33 7.00
CA THR A 296 -9.60 7.81 8.21
C THR A 296 -10.63 7.31 9.24
N ALA A 297 -11.73 8.06 9.44
CA ALA A 297 -12.81 7.65 10.35
C ALA A 297 -13.45 6.31 9.96
N ARG A 298 -13.60 6.07 8.66
CA ARG A 298 -14.29 4.89 8.14
C ARG A 298 -13.37 3.68 7.98
N TYR A 299 -12.11 3.87 7.60
CA TYR A 299 -11.20 2.79 7.20
C TYR A 299 -9.95 2.67 8.07
N GLY A 300 -9.56 3.69 8.84
CA GLY A 300 -8.36 3.68 9.68
C GLY A 300 -8.35 2.60 10.78
N TYR A 301 -9.41 1.85 10.92
CA TYR A 301 -9.46 0.66 11.76
C TYR A 301 -8.65 -0.50 11.20
N SER A 302 -8.47 -0.58 9.87
CA SER A 302 -7.98 -1.79 9.21
C SER A 302 -6.46 -1.91 9.26
N ARG A 303 -5.97 -3.02 9.78
CA ARG A 303 -4.56 -3.39 9.77
C ARG A 303 -4.04 -3.69 8.35
N ASN A 304 -4.94 -3.87 7.39
CA ASN A 304 -4.62 -4.12 6.00
C ASN A 304 -4.38 -2.83 5.20
N ILE A 305 -4.50 -1.67 5.83
CA ILE A 305 -3.92 -0.44 5.30
C ILE A 305 -2.43 -0.44 5.65
N PHE A 306 -1.59 -0.55 4.63
CA PHE A 306 -0.14 -0.47 4.76
C PHE A 306 0.29 0.98 4.98
N THR A 307 -0.27 1.90 4.18
CA THR A 307 0.09 3.31 4.24
C THR A 307 -1.01 4.20 3.64
N TRP A 308 -1.07 5.45 4.08
CA TRP A 308 -1.77 6.55 3.44
C TRP A 308 -0.83 7.25 2.46
N GLU A 309 -1.13 7.23 1.18
CA GLU A 309 -0.41 8.02 0.18
C GLU A 309 -1.19 9.28 -0.16
N LEU A 310 -0.61 10.45 0.10
CA LEU A 310 -1.28 11.72 -0.14
C LEU A 310 -1.50 11.97 -1.63
N PHE A 311 -0.45 11.80 -2.43
CA PHE A 311 -0.50 12.01 -3.88
C PHE A 311 0.29 10.95 -4.63
N ASN A 312 -0.32 10.40 -5.68
CA ASN A 312 0.39 9.69 -6.72
C ASN A 312 1.06 10.68 -7.67
N GLU A 313 2.38 10.53 -7.88
CA GLU A 313 3.20 11.27 -8.86
C GLU A 313 2.97 12.79 -8.81
N VAL A 314 3.04 13.35 -7.62
CA VAL A 314 2.76 14.76 -7.36
C VAL A 314 3.57 15.74 -8.21
N ASN A 315 4.73 15.30 -8.74
CA ASN A 315 5.58 16.06 -9.65
C ASN A 315 4.91 16.44 -10.99
N PHE A 316 3.77 15.83 -11.34
CA PHE A 316 2.99 16.17 -12.55
C PHE A 316 1.81 17.09 -12.28
N THR A 317 1.63 17.60 -11.08
CA THR A 317 0.61 18.62 -10.78
C THR A 317 1.06 20.02 -11.20
N ASP A 318 0.11 20.92 -11.42
CA ASP A 318 0.37 22.32 -11.86
C ASP A 318 0.68 23.29 -10.69
N GLY A 319 0.81 22.79 -9.46
CA GLY A 319 1.11 23.63 -8.30
C GLY A 319 2.56 24.09 -8.22
N ASP A 320 2.81 25.19 -7.49
CA ASP A 320 4.16 25.60 -7.13
C ASP A 320 4.78 24.54 -6.19
N PRO A 321 6.05 24.14 -6.39
CA PRO A 321 6.69 23.12 -5.56
C PRO A 321 6.74 23.42 -4.06
N ASP A 322 6.91 24.70 -3.67
CA ASP A 322 6.93 25.10 -2.26
C ASP A 322 5.53 25.05 -1.63
N ASP A 323 4.49 25.41 -2.38
CA ASP A 323 3.10 25.30 -1.96
C ASP A 323 2.66 23.85 -1.83
N ILE A 324 3.04 23.00 -2.79
CA ILE A 324 2.82 21.54 -2.74
C ILE A 324 3.48 20.96 -1.49
N ARG A 325 4.72 21.34 -1.20
CA ARG A 325 5.45 20.89 -0.03
C ARG A 325 4.77 21.31 1.27
N ALA A 326 4.39 22.59 1.39
CA ALA A 326 3.69 23.09 2.57
C ALA A 326 2.36 22.36 2.81
N TRP A 327 1.59 22.12 1.74
CA TRP A 327 0.35 21.34 1.80
C TRP A 327 0.57 19.91 2.29
N HIS A 328 1.60 19.23 1.80
CA HIS A 328 1.92 17.86 2.23
C HIS A 328 2.30 17.80 3.70
N HIS A 329 3.09 18.75 4.19
CA HIS A 329 3.41 18.86 5.62
C HIS A 329 2.13 19.02 6.46
N GLU A 330 1.26 19.94 6.08
CA GLU A 330 0.00 20.21 6.79
C GLU A 330 -0.94 18.99 6.79
N MET A 331 -1.08 18.29 5.65
CA MET A 331 -1.94 17.10 5.56
C MET A 331 -1.36 15.90 6.28
N THR A 332 -0.05 15.71 6.26
CA THR A 332 0.62 14.65 7.02
C THR A 332 0.43 14.85 8.52
N GLU A 333 0.64 16.06 9.03
CA GLU A 333 0.39 16.37 10.44
C GLU A 333 -1.09 16.17 10.82
N PHE A 334 -2.00 16.53 9.91
CA PHE A 334 -3.43 16.34 10.13
C PHE A 334 -3.79 14.85 10.22
N LEU A 335 -3.28 14.00 9.31
CA LEU A 335 -3.48 12.55 9.35
C LEU A 335 -2.95 11.94 10.65
N ARG A 336 -1.73 12.28 11.06
CA ARG A 336 -1.11 11.77 12.31
C ARG A 336 -1.90 12.16 13.57
N LYS A 337 -2.66 13.26 13.53
CA LYS A 337 -3.55 13.68 14.62
C LYS A 337 -4.93 13.03 14.56
N THR A 338 -5.39 12.66 13.37
CA THR A 338 -6.75 12.18 13.13
C THR A 338 -6.85 10.66 13.16
N ASP A 339 -5.81 9.99 12.69
CA ASP A 339 -5.73 8.53 12.70
C ASP A 339 -5.38 8.03 14.11
N ALA A 340 -6.28 7.24 14.69
CA ALA A 340 -6.06 6.64 16.02
C ALA A 340 -5.07 5.47 15.99
N HIS A 341 -4.72 4.99 14.80
CA HIS A 341 -3.76 3.92 14.57
C HIS A 341 -2.52 4.44 13.83
N PRO A 342 -1.34 3.85 14.05
CA PRO A 342 -0.09 4.39 13.52
C PRO A 342 0.18 3.97 12.07
N HIS A 343 -0.77 4.23 11.15
CA HIS A 343 -0.49 3.99 9.74
C HIS A 343 0.60 4.93 9.23
N MET A 344 1.44 4.39 8.36
CA MET A 344 2.47 5.17 7.69
C MET A 344 1.86 6.19 6.73
N VAL A 345 2.62 7.23 6.39
CA VAL A 345 2.24 8.26 5.43
C VAL A 345 3.35 8.44 4.41
N THR A 346 3.00 8.53 3.13
CA THR A 346 3.93 8.76 2.02
C THR A 346 3.32 9.64 0.92
N THR A 347 4.11 9.94 -0.07
CA THR A 347 3.72 10.51 -1.37
C THR A 347 4.71 10.03 -2.42
N SER A 348 4.34 9.96 -3.69
CA SER A 348 5.19 9.41 -4.73
C SER A 348 5.62 10.42 -5.79
N SER A 349 6.69 10.06 -6.51
CA SER A 349 7.19 10.78 -7.69
C SER A 349 7.79 9.84 -8.70
N SER A 350 7.56 10.11 -9.99
CA SER A 350 8.22 9.46 -11.13
C SER A 350 9.53 10.14 -11.54
N VAL A 351 9.81 11.32 -10.97
CA VAL A 351 11.05 12.08 -11.28
C VAL A 351 12.12 11.75 -10.27
N ASN A 352 13.33 11.45 -10.79
CA ASN A 352 14.50 11.20 -9.98
C ASN A 352 14.79 12.41 -9.08
N ARG A 353 14.88 12.14 -7.76
CA ARG A 353 15.27 13.15 -6.77
C ARG A 353 14.31 14.35 -6.72
N TYR A 354 13.00 14.13 -6.89
CA TYR A 354 12.02 15.16 -6.56
C TYR A 354 12.07 15.43 -5.05
N PRO A 355 12.42 16.66 -4.62
CA PRO A 355 12.85 16.89 -3.23
C PRO A 355 11.83 16.47 -2.19
N LEU A 356 10.55 16.66 -2.46
CA LEU A 356 9.46 16.38 -1.52
C LEU A 356 9.44 14.95 -0.99
N ILE A 357 9.64 13.93 -1.85
CA ILE A 357 9.55 12.53 -1.40
C ILE A 357 10.65 12.14 -0.40
N PHE A 358 11.67 12.99 -0.26
CA PHE A 358 12.77 12.81 0.68
C PHE A 358 12.59 13.59 1.99
N ASP A 359 11.46 14.28 2.19
CA ASP A 359 11.18 14.98 3.42
C ASP A 359 10.95 14.03 4.59
N ASP A 360 11.46 14.39 5.76
CA ASP A 360 11.41 13.56 6.98
C ASP A 360 10.00 13.39 7.57
N ILE A 361 9.01 14.04 6.99
CA ILE A 361 7.62 13.87 7.37
C ILE A 361 7.03 12.53 6.92
N PHE A 362 7.63 11.90 5.91
CA PHE A 362 7.18 10.63 5.37
C PHE A 362 7.92 9.45 6.01
N ASP A 363 7.22 8.34 6.18
CA ASP A 363 7.76 7.15 6.84
C ASP A 363 8.68 6.35 5.94
N TYR A 364 8.50 6.42 4.62
CA TYR A 364 9.39 5.81 3.63
C TYR A 364 9.40 6.61 2.32
N ILE A 365 10.39 6.34 1.49
CA ILE A 365 10.57 6.97 0.19
C ILE A 365 9.86 6.14 -0.87
N ASN A 366 8.90 6.76 -1.57
CA ASN A 366 8.12 6.13 -2.63
C ASN A 366 8.55 6.65 -3.99
N MET A 367 9.12 5.77 -4.81
CA MET A 367 9.65 6.09 -6.14
C MET A 367 8.94 5.27 -7.21
N HIS A 368 8.70 5.89 -8.37
CA HIS A 368 8.18 5.21 -9.55
C HIS A 368 9.26 5.15 -10.61
N ARG A 369 9.42 3.99 -11.24
CA ARG A 369 10.45 3.78 -12.25
C ARG A 369 9.94 2.95 -13.41
N TYR A 370 9.78 3.63 -14.51
CA TYR A 370 9.47 3.05 -15.82
C TYR A 370 10.69 3.12 -16.72
N GLY A 371 10.79 2.27 -17.72
CA GLY A 371 11.86 2.36 -18.71
C GLY A 371 12.18 1.07 -19.47
N ASP A 372 13.15 1.15 -20.33
CA ASP A 372 13.64 0.09 -21.21
C ASP A 372 14.20 -1.13 -20.44
N PRO A 373 14.44 -2.27 -21.10
CA PRO A 373 14.90 -3.56 -20.55
C PRO A 373 16.09 -3.50 -19.57
N GLY A 374 16.73 -2.34 -19.44
CA GLY A 374 17.73 -2.05 -18.41
C GLY A 374 17.19 -1.74 -17.01
N ASN A 375 15.89 -1.85 -16.78
CA ASN A 375 15.22 -1.44 -15.53
C ASN A 375 15.83 -2.09 -14.27
N VAL A 376 16.31 -3.33 -14.36
CA VAL A 376 17.03 -4.02 -13.27
C VAL A 376 18.18 -3.17 -12.72
N LYS A 377 19.04 -2.66 -13.60
CA LYS A 377 20.18 -1.82 -13.19
C LYS A 377 19.74 -0.48 -12.64
N MET A 378 18.70 0.10 -13.22
CA MET A 378 18.12 1.36 -12.75
C MET A 378 17.51 1.21 -11.36
N ILE A 379 16.70 0.18 -11.12
CA ILE A 379 16.13 -0.12 -9.81
C ILE A 379 17.25 -0.29 -8.77
N ALA A 380 18.25 -1.11 -9.08
CA ALA A 380 19.38 -1.36 -8.18
C ALA A 380 20.20 -0.08 -7.90
N HIS A 381 20.42 0.76 -8.90
CA HIS A 381 21.19 2.00 -8.75
C HIS A 381 20.44 3.03 -7.90
N GLU A 382 19.17 3.29 -8.18
CA GLU A 382 18.36 4.25 -7.44
C GLU A 382 18.16 3.80 -5.98
N ALA A 383 17.87 2.53 -5.77
CA ALA A 383 17.75 1.96 -4.45
C ALA A 383 19.06 2.07 -3.65
N TYR A 384 20.21 1.81 -4.29
CA TYR A 384 21.52 1.93 -3.66
C TYR A 384 21.82 3.37 -3.23
N LEU A 385 21.58 4.36 -4.09
CA LEU A 385 21.80 5.77 -3.75
C LEU A 385 20.90 6.20 -2.59
N ALA A 386 19.61 5.94 -2.69
CA ALA A 386 18.66 6.34 -1.66
C ALA A 386 18.90 5.60 -0.33
N PHE A 387 19.30 4.33 -0.35
CA PHE A 387 19.62 3.56 0.86
C PHE A 387 20.76 4.17 1.67
N HIS A 388 21.77 4.73 1.01
CA HIS A 388 22.92 5.35 1.68
C HIS A 388 22.68 6.79 2.12
N ASP A 389 21.84 7.51 1.37
CA ASP A 389 21.60 8.94 1.61
C ASP A 389 20.52 9.17 2.70
N PHE A 390 19.59 8.23 2.92
CA PHE A 390 18.43 8.42 3.78
C PHE A 390 18.25 7.26 4.78
N ASP A 391 17.84 7.58 6.00
CA ASP A 391 17.59 6.61 7.07
C ASP A 391 16.12 6.15 7.10
N ARG A 392 15.62 5.65 5.98
CA ARG A 392 14.23 5.19 5.80
C ARG A 392 14.16 4.08 4.75
N PRO A 393 13.10 3.23 4.78
CA PRO A 393 12.84 2.26 3.72
C PRO A 393 12.62 2.98 2.36
N ILE A 394 12.86 2.25 1.29
CA ILE A 394 12.67 2.74 -0.08
C ILE A 394 11.84 1.71 -0.81
N MET A 395 10.76 2.15 -1.46
CA MET A 395 9.95 1.30 -2.32
C MET A 395 9.89 1.84 -3.74
N MET A 396 9.86 0.91 -4.69
CA MET A 396 9.49 1.16 -6.09
C MET A 396 8.03 0.73 -6.26
N GLU A 397 7.09 1.61 -5.89
CA GLU A 397 5.66 1.26 -5.88
C GLU A 397 5.01 1.26 -7.24
N GLU A 398 5.67 1.84 -8.23
CA GLU A 398 5.34 1.62 -9.63
C GLU A 398 6.59 1.32 -10.42
N SER A 399 6.52 0.27 -11.19
CA SER A 399 7.52 -0.09 -12.17
C SER A 399 6.84 -0.72 -13.38
N GLY A 400 7.52 -0.72 -14.52
CA GLY A 400 6.98 -1.29 -15.72
C GLY A 400 7.81 -0.97 -16.94
N TYR A 401 7.40 -1.50 -18.06
CA TYR A 401 8.01 -1.26 -19.35
C TYR A 401 7.10 -0.37 -20.20
N ASP A 402 7.59 0.79 -20.64
CA ASP A 402 6.79 1.81 -21.33
C ASP A 402 6.18 1.37 -22.67
N ALA A 403 6.72 0.33 -23.30
CA ALA A 403 6.22 -0.19 -24.56
C ALA A 403 5.49 -1.52 -24.31
N TYR A 404 4.18 -1.47 -24.37
CA TYR A 404 3.34 -2.64 -24.16
C TYR A 404 3.58 -3.71 -25.23
N HIS A 405 3.96 -4.92 -24.80
CA HIS A 405 4.02 -6.12 -25.64
C HIS A 405 3.65 -7.37 -24.81
N PRO A 406 2.48 -7.98 -25.03
CA PRO A 406 1.93 -9.00 -24.13
C PRO A 406 2.86 -10.18 -23.88
N PHE A 407 3.60 -10.63 -24.90
CA PHE A 407 4.47 -11.82 -24.82
C PHE A 407 5.81 -11.61 -24.12
N THR A 408 6.20 -10.38 -23.80
CA THR A 408 7.49 -10.07 -23.20
C THR A 408 7.38 -9.38 -21.84
N HIS A 409 6.18 -8.97 -21.44
CA HIS A 409 5.93 -8.36 -20.12
C HIS A 409 6.31 -9.29 -18.96
N TYR A 410 6.11 -10.60 -19.10
CA TYR A 410 6.52 -11.53 -18.06
C TYR A 410 8.04 -11.49 -17.77
N VAL A 411 8.88 -11.19 -18.77
CA VAL A 411 10.33 -11.01 -18.58
C VAL A 411 10.59 -9.77 -17.73
N ALA A 412 9.96 -8.64 -18.07
CA ALA A 412 10.09 -7.41 -17.30
C ALA A 412 9.64 -7.60 -15.85
N ARG A 413 8.47 -8.18 -15.66
CA ARG A 413 7.90 -8.42 -14.34
C ARG A 413 8.79 -9.31 -13.46
N HIS A 414 9.20 -10.48 -13.97
CA HIS A 414 10.10 -11.37 -13.24
C HIS A 414 11.39 -10.65 -12.83
N CYS A 415 12.04 -9.96 -13.78
CA CYS A 415 13.25 -9.22 -13.51
C CYS A 415 13.04 -8.07 -12.50
N GLN A 416 11.90 -7.38 -12.55
CA GLN A 416 11.57 -6.29 -11.61
C GLN A 416 11.32 -6.81 -10.20
N LEU A 417 10.56 -7.91 -10.05
CA LEU A 417 10.36 -8.56 -8.75
C LEU A 417 11.69 -8.87 -8.07
N TRP A 418 12.57 -9.60 -8.78
CA TRP A 418 13.86 -9.99 -8.25
C TRP A 418 14.82 -8.81 -8.07
N ALA A 419 14.82 -7.84 -8.97
CA ALA A 419 15.63 -6.63 -8.84
C ALA A 419 15.25 -5.82 -7.59
N GLY A 420 13.95 -5.60 -7.35
CA GLY A 420 13.49 -4.96 -6.13
C GLY A 420 13.93 -5.75 -4.90
N LEU A 421 13.59 -7.04 -4.83
CA LEU A 421 13.90 -7.89 -3.70
C LEU A 421 15.39 -7.91 -3.32
N MET A 422 16.28 -7.81 -4.33
CA MET A 422 17.73 -7.98 -4.18
C MET A 422 18.54 -6.67 -4.25
N ALA A 423 17.91 -5.50 -4.26
CA ALA A 423 18.55 -4.21 -4.53
C ALA A 423 18.43 -3.17 -3.41
N ASN A 424 18.62 -3.53 -2.15
CA ASN A 424 18.50 -2.61 -1.00
C ASN A 424 17.10 -2.00 -0.80
N THR A 425 16.06 -2.64 -1.31
CA THR A 425 14.69 -2.33 -0.93
C THR A 425 14.13 -3.41 -0.02
N PRO A 426 13.22 -3.10 0.89
CA PRO A 426 12.56 -4.10 1.72
C PRO A 426 11.43 -4.85 0.99
N ALA A 427 11.25 -4.63 -0.31
CA ALA A 427 10.11 -5.05 -1.10
C ALA A 427 10.51 -5.51 -2.50
N THR A 428 9.60 -6.16 -3.22
CA THR A 428 9.72 -6.27 -4.68
C THR A 428 9.47 -4.91 -5.35
N ALA A 429 9.91 -4.72 -6.60
CA ALA A 429 9.41 -3.59 -7.39
C ALA A 429 8.02 -3.96 -7.93
N MET A 430 7.07 -3.01 -7.81
CA MET A 430 5.65 -3.28 -8.00
C MET A 430 5.22 -2.98 -9.45
N GLU A 431 4.77 -4.00 -10.17
CA GLU A 431 4.29 -3.87 -11.54
C GLU A 431 3.02 -3.01 -11.60
N TRP A 432 2.92 -2.17 -12.66
CA TRP A 432 1.77 -1.30 -12.89
C TRP A 432 0.65 -1.97 -13.69
N PHE A 433 0.95 -2.71 -14.75
CA PHE A 433 0.04 -3.12 -15.82
C PHE A 433 -0.95 -4.26 -15.46
N TRP A 434 -1.63 -4.21 -14.29
CA TRP A 434 -2.58 -5.25 -13.87
C TRP A 434 -3.78 -5.42 -14.79
N GLU A 435 -4.28 -4.33 -15.43
CA GLU A 435 -5.43 -4.38 -16.34
C GLU A 435 -5.12 -5.21 -17.57
N GLU A 436 -3.94 -5.00 -18.14
CA GLU A 436 -3.45 -5.73 -19.30
C GLU A 436 -3.26 -7.20 -18.95
N TRP A 437 -2.70 -7.50 -17.78
CA TRP A 437 -2.57 -8.86 -17.29
C TRP A 437 -3.92 -9.55 -17.12
N ASP A 438 -4.92 -8.88 -16.56
CA ASP A 438 -6.27 -9.46 -16.40
C ASP A 438 -6.96 -9.68 -17.75
N LEU A 439 -6.86 -8.74 -18.69
CA LEU A 439 -7.43 -8.88 -20.03
C LEU A 439 -6.84 -10.04 -20.84
N TYR A 440 -5.52 -10.19 -20.82
CA TYR A 440 -4.85 -11.24 -21.62
C TYR A 440 -4.95 -12.62 -20.99
N THR A 441 -5.17 -12.66 -19.71
CA THR A 441 -5.27 -13.91 -18.97
C THR A 441 -6.72 -14.44 -18.87
N ASN A 442 -7.70 -13.68 -19.34
CA ASN A 442 -9.11 -14.06 -19.31
C ASN A 442 -9.40 -15.15 -20.34
N GLY A 443 -9.20 -16.42 -19.96
CA GLY A 443 -9.56 -17.60 -20.74
C GLY A 443 -8.42 -18.50 -21.19
N THR A 444 -7.18 -18.25 -20.79
CA THR A 444 -6.06 -19.16 -21.04
C THR A 444 -5.43 -19.65 -19.72
N ASP A 445 -4.90 -20.89 -19.71
CA ASP A 445 -4.15 -21.43 -18.57
C ASP A 445 -2.88 -20.63 -18.25
N ASP A 446 -2.49 -19.69 -19.13
CA ASP A 446 -1.36 -18.78 -18.98
C ASP A 446 -1.55 -17.74 -17.86
N ILE A 447 -2.79 -17.51 -17.41
CA ILE A 447 -3.12 -16.74 -16.19
C ILE A 447 -2.24 -17.13 -15.00
N TYR A 448 -1.98 -18.42 -14.86
CA TYR A 448 -1.17 -18.92 -13.76
C TYR A 448 0.32 -18.57 -13.89
N TYR A 449 0.81 -18.23 -15.06
CA TYR A 449 2.22 -17.85 -15.23
C TYR A 449 2.54 -16.48 -14.62
N SER A 450 1.68 -15.50 -14.77
CA SER A 450 1.95 -14.13 -14.32
C SER A 450 1.94 -13.98 -12.78
N TYR A 451 1.11 -14.74 -12.07
CA TYR A 451 1.02 -14.70 -10.61
C TYR A 451 1.97 -15.70 -9.93
N ARG A 452 2.35 -16.78 -10.61
CA ARG A 452 3.27 -17.81 -10.08
C ARG A 452 4.62 -17.25 -9.65
N ASP A 453 5.10 -16.18 -10.29
CA ASP A 453 6.39 -15.57 -9.98
C ASP A 453 6.47 -14.98 -8.56
N PHE A 454 5.33 -14.67 -7.94
CA PHE A 454 5.31 -14.16 -6.57
C PHE A 454 5.76 -15.20 -5.54
N ALA A 455 5.34 -16.45 -5.68
CA ALA A 455 5.64 -17.47 -4.68
C ALA A 455 7.15 -17.75 -4.55
N PRO A 456 7.93 -17.95 -5.64
CA PRO A 456 9.38 -18.07 -5.54
C PRO A 456 10.06 -16.85 -4.91
N ALA A 457 9.60 -15.63 -5.25
CA ALA A 457 10.14 -14.41 -4.67
C ALA A 457 9.84 -14.31 -3.16
N ALA A 458 8.61 -14.68 -2.75
CA ALA A 458 8.20 -14.73 -1.35
C ALA A 458 9.02 -15.75 -0.55
N ASP A 459 9.14 -16.98 -1.06
CA ASP A 459 9.90 -18.05 -0.41
C ASP A 459 11.38 -17.68 -0.25
N PHE A 460 11.96 -17.00 -1.22
CA PHE A 460 13.35 -16.53 -1.11
C PHE A 460 13.50 -15.33 -0.19
N ALA A 461 12.51 -14.43 -0.17
CA ALA A 461 12.50 -13.24 0.69
C ALA A 461 12.57 -13.59 2.18
N GLU A 462 11.92 -14.68 2.60
CA GLU A 462 11.92 -15.18 3.98
C GLU A 462 13.33 -15.54 4.51
N LEU A 463 14.26 -15.84 3.59
CA LEU A 463 15.64 -16.17 3.97
C LEU A 463 16.47 -14.93 4.29
N ILE A 464 16.10 -13.76 3.77
CA ILE A 464 16.91 -12.54 3.83
C ILE A 464 16.74 -11.83 5.18
N PRO A 465 17.80 -11.71 6.02
CA PRO A 465 17.71 -11.05 7.32
C PRO A 465 17.66 -9.53 7.18
N ARG A 466 16.48 -8.96 6.99
CA ARG A 466 16.26 -7.53 6.69
C ARG A 466 16.67 -6.55 7.79
N ALA A 467 16.85 -7.03 9.01
CA ALA A 467 17.25 -6.22 10.18
C ALA A 467 18.68 -6.53 10.68
N ASP A 468 19.56 -7.04 9.82
CA ASP A 468 20.96 -7.28 10.17
C ASP A 468 21.83 -6.05 9.88
N PRO A 469 22.45 -5.39 10.91
CA PRO A 469 23.32 -4.23 10.72
C PRO A 469 24.63 -4.55 9.98
N HIS A 470 24.97 -5.82 9.85
CA HIS A 470 26.16 -6.28 9.12
C HIS A 470 25.87 -6.68 7.68
N GLN A 471 24.60 -6.67 7.28
CA GLN A 471 24.21 -6.95 5.92
C GLN A 471 24.76 -5.87 4.96
N ARG A 472 25.34 -6.33 3.87
CA ARG A 472 25.89 -5.46 2.81
C ARG A 472 25.30 -5.84 1.47
N PHE A 473 24.87 -4.85 0.74
CA PHE A 473 24.51 -5.02 -0.66
C PHE A 473 25.76 -5.37 -1.49
N VAL A 474 25.62 -6.32 -2.38
CA VAL A 474 26.67 -6.76 -3.30
C VAL A 474 26.17 -6.74 -4.75
N SER A 475 27.10 -6.40 -5.63
CA SER A 475 26.90 -6.32 -7.07
C SER A 475 28.06 -7.03 -7.79
N ARG A 476 27.98 -7.08 -9.12
CA ARG A 476 29.01 -7.63 -10.01
C ARG A 476 30.42 -7.17 -9.64
N GLU A 477 30.60 -5.88 -9.40
CA GLU A 477 31.93 -5.28 -9.13
C GLU A 477 32.48 -5.76 -7.80
N ARG A 478 31.64 -5.83 -6.76
CA ARG A 478 32.05 -6.28 -5.43
C ARG A 478 32.40 -7.75 -5.36
N LEU A 479 31.76 -8.57 -6.20
CA LEU A 479 31.98 -10.02 -6.24
C LEU A 479 33.00 -10.45 -7.31
N ALA A 480 33.62 -9.50 -8.01
CA ALA A 480 34.55 -9.77 -9.10
C ALA A 480 34.01 -10.78 -10.13
N LEU A 481 32.72 -10.66 -10.48
CA LEU A 481 32.07 -11.56 -11.40
C LEU A 481 32.68 -11.45 -12.81
N ASN A 482 33.13 -12.54 -13.37
CA ASN A 482 33.95 -12.59 -14.58
C ASN A 482 33.22 -13.08 -15.84
N HIS A 483 31.96 -12.83 -16.03
CA HIS A 483 31.23 -13.26 -17.22
C HIS A 483 30.60 -12.08 -17.96
N PRO A 484 30.67 -12.00 -19.32
CA PRO A 484 30.20 -10.82 -20.07
C PRO A 484 28.69 -10.60 -20.01
N ARG A 485 27.90 -11.65 -19.87
CA ARG A 485 26.42 -11.60 -19.83
C ARG A 485 25.86 -11.78 -18.43
N ALA A 486 26.49 -12.55 -17.56
CA ALA A 486 26.00 -12.73 -16.21
C ALA A 486 26.19 -11.46 -15.38
N ASP A 487 25.20 -11.14 -14.55
CA ASP A 487 25.24 -10.09 -13.56
C ASP A 487 24.70 -10.62 -12.23
N VAL A 488 24.88 -9.87 -11.13
CA VAL A 488 24.48 -10.34 -9.79
C VAL A 488 24.07 -9.18 -8.90
N LEU A 489 23.01 -9.38 -8.15
CA LEU A 489 22.55 -8.52 -7.06
C LEU A 489 22.31 -9.36 -5.81
N GLY A 490 22.41 -8.78 -4.64
CA GLY A 490 22.04 -9.45 -3.42
C GLY A 490 22.68 -8.92 -2.16
N TYR A 491 22.75 -9.77 -1.16
CA TYR A 491 23.18 -9.43 0.18
C TYR A 491 24.23 -10.40 0.70
N ASN A 492 25.19 -9.85 1.43
CA ASN A 492 26.22 -10.61 2.10
C ASN A 492 26.37 -10.12 3.55
N GLY A 493 26.24 -11.01 4.50
CA GLY A 493 26.59 -10.82 5.92
C GLY A 493 27.94 -11.43 6.26
N ALA A 494 28.22 -11.59 7.54
CA ALA A 494 29.44 -12.21 8.02
C ALA A 494 29.45 -13.74 7.76
N ASP A 495 28.30 -14.37 7.88
CA ASP A 495 28.11 -15.82 7.88
C ASP A 495 26.98 -16.31 6.94
N TYR A 496 26.56 -15.45 6.00
CA TYR A 496 25.59 -15.78 4.97
C TYR A 496 25.79 -14.96 3.70
N ALA A 497 25.22 -15.44 2.57
CA ALA A 497 25.00 -14.65 1.36
C ALA A 497 23.72 -15.11 0.64
N TYR A 498 22.95 -14.15 0.14
CA TYR A 498 21.76 -14.36 -0.68
C TYR A 498 21.92 -13.56 -1.96
N LEU A 499 22.00 -14.25 -3.10
CA LEU A 499 22.34 -13.65 -4.39
C LEU A 499 21.33 -14.05 -5.46
N TRP A 500 21.02 -13.12 -6.34
CA TRP A 500 20.32 -13.36 -7.59
C TRP A 500 21.30 -13.14 -8.76
N ILE A 501 21.53 -14.18 -9.56
CA ILE A 501 22.46 -14.21 -10.68
C ILE A 501 21.64 -14.31 -11.95
N TYR A 502 21.78 -13.34 -12.84
CA TYR A 502 20.91 -13.22 -14.01
C TYR A 502 21.68 -12.92 -15.29
N ASP A 503 21.08 -13.27 -16.44
CA ASP A 503 21.57 -12.87 -17.76
C ASP A 503 21.14 -11.42 -18.04
N SER A 504 22.07 -10.48 -17.96
CA SER A 504 21.82 -9.05 -18.19
C SER A 504 21.43 -8.70 -19.64
N CYS A 505 21.52 -9.65 -20.56
CA CYS A 505 21.06 -9.52 -21.94
C CYS A 505 19.69 -10.19 -22.18
N TYR A 506 19.14 -10.92 -21.21
CA TYR A 506 17.79 -11.45 -21.26
C TYR A 506 16.81 -10.36 -20.85
N THR A 507 16.13 -9.78 -21.83
CA THR A 507 15.31 -8.58 -21.65
C THR A 507 14.04 -8.67 -22.48
N VAL A 508 13.10 -7.75 -22.28
CA VAL A 508 11.88 -7.62 -23.10
C VAL A 508 12.19 -7.55 -24.59
N LYS A 509 13.27 -6.85 -24.98
CA LYS A 509 13.70 -6.74 -26.38
C LYS A 509 14.47 -7.96 -26.89
N ASN A 510 15.00 -8.77 -25.99
CA ASN A 510 15.76 -9.98 -26.31
C ASN A 510 15.34 -11.14 -25.39
N PRO A 511 14.10 -11.66 -25.57
CA PRO A 511 13.53 -12.65 -24.66
C PRO A 511 13.99 -14.09 -24.92
N GLU A 512 14.95 -14.29 -25.83
CA GLU A 512 15.49 -15.62 -26.13
C GLU A 512 16.52 -16.03 -25.07
N PRO A 513 16.25 -17.09 -24.27
CA PRO A 513 17.15 -17.53 -23.23
C PRO A 513 18.43 -18.14 -23.84
N VAL A 514 19.56 -17.76 -23.29
CA VAL A 514 20.87 -18.30 -23.68
C VAL A 514 21.48 -19.05 -22.51
N LYS A 515 22.12 -20.16 -22.80
CA LYS A 515 22.84 -20.95 -21.79
C LYS A 515 24.06 -20.18 -21.30
N ILE A 516 24.13 -19.95 -20.00
CA ILE A 516 25.23 -19.31 -19.29
C ILE A 516 26.07 -20.38 -18.57
N THR A 517 27.38 -20.37 -18.84
CA THR A 517 28.36 -21.28 -18.24
C THR A 517 29.60 -20.49 -17.82
N ASP A 518 30.51 -21.13 -17.09
CA ASP A 518 31.84 -20.59 -16.76
C ASP A 518 31.82 -19.26 -15.99
N VAL A 519 30.74 -18.99 -15.26
CA VAL A 519 30.67 -17.86 -14.34
C VAL A 519 31.47 -18.16 -13.09
N THR A 520 32.29 -17.21 -12.63
CA THR A 520 32.93 -17.28 -11.33
C THR A 520 32.75 -15.96 -10.59
N MET A 521 32.60 -16.04 -9.27
CA MET A 521 32.54 -14.88 -8.38
C MET A 521 33.23 -15.17 -7.05
N GLU A 522 33.57 -14.14 -6.32
CA GLU A 522 34.32 -14.23 -5.07
C GLU A 522 33.52 -13.64 -3.90
N LEU A 523 33.40 -14.40 -2.82
CA LEU A 523 32.69 -14.01 -1.61
C LEU A 523 33.61 -14.06 -0.39
N PHE A 524 33.42 -13.07 0.51
CA PHE A 524 34.08 -13.05 1.80
C PHE A 524 33.06 -13.40 2.89
N LEU A 525 33.30 -14.54 3.56
CA LEU A 525 32.52 -15.07 4.66
C LEU A 525 33.46 -15.48 5.81
N GLU A 526 32.96 -15.55 7.02
CA GLU A 526 33.74 -16.06 8.14
C GLU A 526 34.15 -17.52 7.94
N ASN A 527 35.21 -17.94 8.64
CA ASN A 527 35.59 -19.35 8.62
C ASN A 527 34.49 -20.24 9.24
N GLY A 528 34.26 -21.40 8.66
CA GLY A 528 33.27 -22.36 9.15
C GLY A 528 32.74 -23.29 8.08
N GLU A 529 31.83 -24.16 8.46
CA GLU A 529 31.09 -25.02 7.55
C GLU A 529 29.83 -24.31 7.04
N TYR A 530 29.56 -24.43 5.76
CA TYR A 530 28.46 -23.75 5.10
C TYR A 530 27.62 -24.68 4.25
N LEU A 531 26.32 -24.38 4.18
CA LEU A 531 25.38 -24.95 3.24
C LEU A 531 25.21 -23.97 2.07
N ILE A 532 25.49 -24.45 0.85
CA ILE A 532 25.30 -23.71 -0.41
C ILE A 532 24.11 -24.32 -1.11
N ARG A 533 23.07 -23.51 -1.36
CA ARG A 533 21.83 -23.96 -1.96
C ARG A 533 21.49 -23.15 -3.18
N TRP A 534 21.26 -23.81 -4.30
CA TRP A 534 20.87 -23.20 -5.57
C TRP A 534 19.36 -23.28 -5.75
N PHE A 535 18.75 -22.14 -6.03
CA PHE A 535 17.30 -21.97 -6.08
C PHE A 535 16.86 -21.61 -7.50
N ASP A 536 15.83 -22.28 -7.97
CA ASP A 536 15.14 -21.99 -9.23
C ASP A 536 14.09 -20.89 -8.99
N THR A 537 14.32 -19.74 -9.57
CA THR A 537 13.52 -18.51 -9.40
C THR A 537 12.12 -18.60 -10.03
N TYR A 538 11.88 -19.57 -10.91
CA TYR A 538 10.60 -19.81 -11.57
C TYR A 538 9.75 -20.90 -10.88
N THR A 539 10.40 -21.91 -10.32
CA THR A 539 9.69 -23.02 -9.66
C THR A 539 9.64 -22.91 -8.14
N GLY A 540 10.44 -22.05 -7.54
CA GLY A 540 10.50 -21.90 -6.08
C GLY A 540 11.19 -23.09 -5.38
N THR A 541 12.09 -23.81 -6.05
CA THR A 541 12.69 -25.03 -5.49
C THR A 541 14.20 -24.95 -5.41
N PHE A 542 14.77 -25.49 -4.32
CA PHE A 542 16.20 -25.73 -4.24
C PHE A 542 16.54 -26.99 -5.03
N PHE A 543 17.25 -26.85 -6.14
CA PHE A 543 17.57 -27.97 -7.03
C PHE A 543 18.97 -28.57 -6.81
N LYS A 544 19.86 -27.88 -6.09
CA LYS A 544 21.19 -28.35 -5.74
C LYS A 544 21.60 -27.83 -4.36
N THR A 545 22.19 -28.72 -3.54
CA THR A 545 22.67 -28.41 -2.19
C THR A 545 24.06 -29.00 -2.01
N GLU A 546 24.99 -28.21 -1.51
CA GLU A 546 26.38 -28.59 -1.30
C GLU A 546 26.82 -28.13 0.10
N ARG A 547 27.72 -28.90 0.73
CA ARG A 547 28.42 -28.48 1.95
C ARG A 547 29.85 -28.12 1.62
N THR A 548 30.37 -27.06 2.22
CA THR A 548 31.74 -26.62 2.05
C THR A 548 32.31 -26.06 3.33
N GLU A 549 33.61 -26.22 3.53
CA GLU A 549 34.34 -25.57 4.62
C GLU A 549 35.06 -24.34 4.06
N ILE A 550 34.80 -23.18 4.64
CA ILE A 550 35.49 -21.92 4.30
C ILE A 550 36.66 -21.72 5.25
N LYS A 551 37.86 -21.58 4.68
CA LYS A 551 39.11 -21.26 5.36
C LYS A 551 39.71 -20.00 4.75
N GLY A 552 40.22 -19.08 5.58
CA GLY A 552 40.81 -17.83 5.08
C GLY A 552 39.81 -16.75 4.71
N ARG A 553 38.55 -16.88 5.13
CA ARG A 553 37.47 -15.88 4.91
C ARG A 553 37.16 -15.60 3.43
N PHE A 554 37.41 -16.57 2.56
CA PHE A 554 37.23 -16.41 1.13
C PHE A 554 36.73 -17.69 0.49
N ILE A 555 35.78 -17.57 -0.43
CA ILE A 555 35.29 -18.66 -1.27
C ILE A 555 35.09 -18.18 -2.71
N ARG A 556 35.52 -19.00 -3.66
CA ARG A 556 35.16 -18.83 -5.07
C ARG A 556 33.92 -19.69 -5.36
N ILE A 557 32.89 -19.05 -5.90
CA ILE A 557 31.63 -19.66 -6.27
C ILE A 557 31.58 -19.81 -7.79
N THR A 558 31.19 -20.99 -8.25
CA THR A 558 30.91 -21.28 -9.67
C THR A 558 29.45 -21.75 -9.73
N PRO A 559 28.52 -20.92 -10.24
CA PRO A 559 27.15 -21.33 -10.44
C PRO A 559 27.03 -22.55 -11.35
N PRO A 560 26.01 -23.43 -11.13
CA PRO A 560 25.62 -24.38 -12.15
C PRO A 560 25.23 -23.67 -13.45
N GLU A 561 25.23 -24.39 -14.55
CA GLU A 561 24.71 -23.85 -15.81
C GLU A 561 23.26 -23.40 -15.64
N PHE A 562 22.92 -22.22 -16.17
CA PHE A 562 21.58 -21.68 -16.12
C PHE A 562 21.19 -20.99 -17.44
N THR A 563 19.90 -20.76 -17.60
CA THR A 563 19.34 -19.85 -18.61
C THR A 563 18.51 -18.80 -17.86
N LYS A 564 18.45 -17.59 -18.34
CA LYS A 564 17.75 -16.47 -17.69
C LYS A 564 18.38 -16.06 -16.35
N ASP A 565 18.07 -16.77 -15.25
CA ASP A 565 18.57 -16.47 -13.92
C ASP A 565 18.45 -17.67 -12.95
N ILE A 566 19.12 -17.55 -11.80
CA ILE A 566 19.03 -18.45 -10.64
C ILE A 566 19.31 -17.65 -9.36
N ALA A 567 18.90 -18.17 -8.21
CA ALA A 567 19.29 -17.60 -6.94
C ALA A 567 20.16 -18.55 -6.11
N LEU A 568 20.89 -17.97 -5.16
CA LEU A 568 21.84 -18.66 -4.30
C LEU A 568 21.64 -18.24 -2.84
N ALA A 569 21.50 -19.23 -1.97
CA ALA A 569 21.55 -19.06 -0.52
C ALA A 569 22.79 -19.78 0.04
N ILE A 570 23.63 -19.04 0.77
CA ILE A 570 24.78 -19.57 1.52
C ILE A 570 24.58 -19.26 2.98
N GLU A 571 24.60 -20.26 3.83
CA GLU A 571 24.36 -20.12 5.26
C GLU A 571 25.35 -20.96 6.07
N LYS A 572 25.89 -20.38 7.14
CA LYS A 572 26.78 -21.09 8.06
C LYS A 572 26.02 -22.17 8.81
N ILE A 573 26.57 -23.37 8.85
CA ILE A 573 26.00 -24.46 9.64
C ILE A 573 26.34 -24.19 11.10
N LYS A 574 25.30 -24.13 11.95
CA LYS A 574 25.42 -23.88 13.39
C LYS A 574 25.90 -25.11 14.13
#